data_e20fd8ece295bd689d5f23efde7baa29
#
_entry.id   e20fd8ece295bd689d5f23efde7baa29
#
_cell.length_a   1.000
_cell.length_b   1.000
_cell.length_c   1.000
_cell.angle_alpha   90.00
_cell.angle_beta   90.00
_cell.angle_gamma   90.00
#
_symmetry.space_group_name_H-M   'P 1'
#
loop_
_entity.id
_entity.type
_entity.pdbx_description
1 polymer ?
#
loop_
_entity_poly.entity_id
_entity_poly.type
_entity_poly.pdbx_seq_one_letter_code
_entity_poly.pdbx_strand_id
1 'polypeptide(L)'
;AAGSVEMLWANMALHWAAEPMALLRQWQQWLAPEGFVMFSCLGPDTLRELNAVYAEAGWPPCAHAYTDMHDWGDMLVQTGFAEPVMDMERITLHYANPDQLIQDLRSMGRNFNPKRHPTCRGKGWAEQLTRVLRDHWPHRSPDGQYALTLEIVYGHALKPKARHAVDTTTSISLDEMKGMLRSK
;
A
#
# COMPACT_ATOMS: atom_id res chain seq x y z
N ALA A 1 8.10 2.52 -23.11
CA ALA A 1 8.39 3.89 -23.52
C ALA A 1 7.68 4.84 -22.55
N ALA A 2 8.26 6.03 -22.29
CA ALA A 2 7.61 7.02 -21.44
C ALA A 2 6.31 7.51 -22.10
N GLY A 3 5.26 7.72 -21.29
CA GLY A 3 3.99 8.25 -21.77
C GLY A 3 3.19 7.32 -22.70
N SER A 4 3.42 6.01 -22.64
CA SER A 4 2.80 5.06 -23.59
C SER A 4 1.73 4.16 -22.95
N VAL A 5 1.53 4.25 -21.65
CA VAL A 5 0.62 3.37 -20.89
C VAL A 5 -0.57 4.20 -20.40
N GLU A 6 -1.77 3.78 -20.72
CA GLU A 6 -2.99 4.48 -20.26
C GLU A 6 -3.41 4.06 -18.85
N MET A 7 -3.07 2.83 -18.45
CA MET A 7 -3.43 2.29 -17.14
C MET A 7 -2.29 1.44 -16.58
N LEU A 8 -2.00 1.60 -15.29
CA LEU A 8 -1.17 0.70 -14.50
C LEU A 8 -2.03 0.08 -13.40
N TRP A 9 -2.02 -1.24 -13.33
CA TRP A 9 -2.72 -1.97 -12.28
C TRP A 9 -1.76 -2.87 -11.51
N ALA A 10 -1.68 -2.66 -10.19
CA ALA A 10 -0.84 -3.43 -9.28
C ALA A 10 -1.68 -4.01 -8.15
N ASN A 11 -2.09 -5.26 -8.29
CA ASN A 11 -2.89 -5.93 -7.26
C ASN A 11 -1.98 -6.63 -6.25
N MET A 12 -2.13 -6.30 -4.96
CA MET A 12 -1.42 -6.90 -3.82
C MET A 12 0.11 -6.99 -4.01
N ALA A 13 0.70 -5.96 -4.61
CA ALA A 13 2.12 -5.97 -4.98
C ALA A 13 2.92 -4.79 -4.39
N LEU A 14 2.29 -3.64 -4.18
CA LEU A 14 2.98 -2.39 -3.87
C LEU A 14 3.71 -2.43 -2.52
N HIS A 15 3.22 -3.18 -1.55
CA HIS A 15 3.86 -3.38 -0.25
C HIS A 15 5.20 -4.14 -0.29
N TRP A 16 5.57 -4.70 -1.45
CA TRP A 16 6.88 -5.31 -1.68
C TRP A 16 7.93 -4.34 -2.21
N ALA A 17 7.52 -3.11 -2.56
CA ALA A 17 8.43 -2.12 -3.09
C ALA A 17 9.41 -1.64 -1.99
N ALA A 18 10.70 -1.87 -2.20
CA ALA A 18 11.74 -1.39 -1.28
C ALA A 18 11.83 0.14 -1.28
N GLU A 19 11.62 0.76 -2.45
CA GLU A 19 11.69 2.21 -2.67
C GLU A 19 10.39 2.70 -3.33
N PRO A 20 9.28 2.82 -2.57
CA PRO A 20 7.96 3.11 -3.15
C PRO A 20 7.92 4.45 -3.90
N MET A 21 8.57 5.49 -3.39
CA MET A 21 8.65 6.78 -4.06
C MET A 21 9.32 6.71 -5.43
N ALA A 22 10.39 5.90 -5.56
CA ALA A 22 11.09 5.72 -6.84
C ALA A 22 10.19 4.95 -7.83
N LEU A 23 9.48 3.93 -7.36
CA LEU A 23 8.54 3.16 -8.17
C LEU A 23 7.38 4.02 -8.67
N LEU A 24 6.77 4.82 -7.80
CA LEU A 24 5.67 5.73 -8.18
C LEU A 24 6.12 6.78 -9.21
N ARG A 25 7.32 7.36 -9.06
CA ARG A 25 7.88 8.26 -10.08
C ARG A 25 8.07 7.56 -11.42
N GLN A 26 8.53 6.32 -11.43
CA GLN A 26 8.68 5.53 -12.65
C GLN A 26 7.33 5.24 -13.29
N TRP A 27 6.32 4.88 -12.52
CA TRP A 27 4.96 4.67 -12.99
C TRP A 27 4.37 5.93 -13.61
N GLN A 28 4.57 7.07 -12.94
CA GLN A 28 4.13 8.38 -13.43
C GLN A 28 4.78 8.71 -14.79
N GLN A 29 6.05 8.35 -15.00
CA GLN A 29 6.72 8.53 -16.29
C GLN A 29 6.17 7.63 -17.39
N TRP A 30 5.79 6.38 -17.07
CA TRP A 30 5.26 5.44 -18.05
C TRP A 30 3.84 5.78 -18.50
N LEU A 31 3.03 6.32 -17.63
CA LEU A 31 1.66 6.70 -17.92
C LEU A 31 1.60 7.80 -18.98
N ALA A 32 0.65 7.69 -19.89
CA ALA A 32 0.23 8.77 -20.77
C ALA A 32 -0.45 9.89 -19.97
N PRO A 33 -0.48 11.13 -20.45
CA PRO A 33 -1.35 12.16 -19.87
C PRO A 33 -2.79 11.66 -19.80
N GLU A 34 -3.48 11.92 -18.68
CA GLU A 34 -4.81 11.39 -18.33
C GLU A 34 -4.88 9.89 -18.10
N GLY A 35 -3.77 9.16 -18.23
CA GLY A 35 -3.67 7.79 -17.75
C GLY A 35 -3.72 7.71 -16.23
N PHE A 36 -3.99 6.55 -15.70
CA PHE A 36 -4.20 6.35 -14.26
C PHE A 36 -3.51 5.12 -13.71
N VAL A 37 -3.27 5.15 -12.40
CA VAL A 37 -2.82 4.00 -11.63
C VAL A 37 -3.95 3.51 -10.73
N MET A 38 -4.08 2.20 -10.61
CA MET A 38 -4.86 1.53 -9.58
C MET A 38 -3.99 0.49 -8.88
N PHE A 39 -4.08 0.42 -7.57
CA PHE A 39 -3.35 -0.59 -6.82
C PHE A 39 -4.10 -1.04 -5.57
N SER A 40 -3.71 -2.21 -5.08
CA SER A 40 -4.00 -2.65 -3.73
C SER A 40 -2.72 -3.13 -3.04
N CYS A 41 -2.67 -2.97 -1.73
CA CYS A 41 -1.57 -3.43 -0.92
C CYS A 41 -2.03 -3.71 0.51
N LEU A 42 -1.14 -4.30 1.32
CA LEU A 42 -1.39 -4.51 2.74
C LEU A 42 -1.14 -3.22 3.52
N GLY A 43 -2.00 -2.95 4.50
CA GLY A 43 -1.92 -1.83 5.43
C GLY A 43 -1.42 -2.21 6.82
N PRO A 44 -1.19 -1.23 7.71
CA PRO A 44 -0.49 -1.39 8.99
C PRO A 44 -1.18 -2.30 9.99
N ASP A 45 -2.50 -2.44 9.96
CA ASP A 45 -3.25 -3.35 10.84
C ASP A 45 -3.16 -4.83 10.41
N THR A 46 -2.48 -5.13 9.30
CA THR A 46 -2.27 -6.50 8.85
C THR A 46 -1.47 -7.29 9.87
N LEU A 47 -1.99 -8.47 10.26
CA LEU A 47 -1.41 -9.38 11.25
C LEU A 47 -1.22 -8.75 12.65
N ARG A 48 -2.01 -7.74 13.02
CA ARG A 48 -1.87 -7.04 14.31
C ARG A 48 -1.95 -7.99 15.50
N GLU A 49 -2.78 -9.03 15.45
CA GLU A 49 -2.92 -10.04 16.51
C GLU A 49 -1.63 -10.86 16.64
N LEU A 50 -1.05 -11.27 15.53
CA LEU A 50 0.21 -12.01 15.52
C LEU A 50 1.37 -11.12 15.97
N ASN A 51 1.41 -9.86 15.54
CA ASN A 51 2.41 -8.88 15.99
C ASN A 51 2.32 -8.67 17.51
N ALA A 52 1.13 -8.60 18.09
CA ALA A 52 0.93 -8.48 19.52
C ALA A 52 1.51 -9.70 20.28
N VAL A 53 1.22 -10.91 19.83
CA VAL A 53 1.78 -12.14 20.41
C VAL A 53 3.31 -12.17 20.33
N TYR A 54 3.88 -11.77 19.19
CA TYR A 54 5.34 -11.73 19.04
C TYR A 54 5.99 -10.67 19.95
N ALA A 55 5.36 -9.51 20.10
CA ALA A 55 5.83 -8.45 21.00
C ALA A 55 5.78 -8.91 22.46
N GLU A 56 4.70 -9.53 22.92
CA GLU A 56 4.54 -10.07 24.26
C GLU A 56 5.58 -11.16 24.57
N ALA A 57 5.85 -12.03 23.60
CA ALA A 57 6.86 -13.07 23.72
C ALA A 57 8.31 -12.55 23.62
N GLY A 58 8.53 -11.24 23.39
CA GLY A 58 9.85 -10.66 23.19
C GLY A 58 10.56 -11.16 21.90
N TRP A 59 9.80 -11.56 20.90
CA TRP A 59 10.33 -12.06 19.64
C TRP A 59 10.52 -10.94 18.62
N PRO A 60 11.46 -11.10 17.68
CA PRO A 60 11.59 -10.19 16.54
C PRO A 60 10.30 -10.11 15.72
N PRO A 61 10.05 -9.00 15.00
CA PRO A 61 8.83 -8.79 14.23
C PRO A 61 8.45 -9.96 13.33
N CYS A 62 7.17 -10.34 13.33
CA CYS A 62 6.67 -11.45 12.53
C CYS A 62 6.42 -11.06 11.07
N ALA A 63 6.26 -9.78 10.78
CA ALA A 63 5.91 -9.26 9.46
C ALA A 63 6.63 -7.93 9.15
N HIS A 64 6.43 -7.46 7.95
CA HIS A 64 6.83 -6.14 7.47
C HIS A 64 6.12 -5.04 8.25
N ALA A 65 6.71 -3.85 8.26
CA ALA A 65 5.98 -2.63 8.58
C ALA A 65 5.31 -2.14 7.30
N TYR A 66 3.99 -2.22 7.23
CA TYR A 66 3.23 -1.77 6.07
C TYR A 66 2.96 -0.27 6.14
N THR A 67 2.87 0.36 4.97
CA THR A 67 2.63 1.79 4.83
C THR A 67 1.15 2.10 5.03
N ASP A 68 0.85 3.19 5.73
CA ASP A 68 -0.50 3.69 5.96
C ASP A 68 -1.13 4.25 4.67
N MET A 69 -2.45 4.24 4.63
CA MET A 69 -3.24 4.77 3.51
C MET A 69 -2.95 6.25 3.22
N HIS A 70 -2.79 7.06 4.25
CA HIS A 70 -2.51 8.49 4.10
C HIS A 70 -1.11 8.74 3.53
N ASP A 71 -0.12 7.97 4.01
CA ASP A 71 1.25 8.04 3.49
C ASP A 71 1.30 7.66 2.01
N TRP A 72 0.52 6.65 1.57
CA TRP A 72 0.39 6.32 0.15
C TRP A 72 -0.22 7.48 -0.65
N GLY A 73 -1.26 8.13 -0.14
CA GLY A 73 -1.88 9.30 -0.75
C GLY A 73 -0.88 10.45 -0.91
N ASP A 74 -0.13 10.75 0.14
CA ASP A 74 0.90 11.78 0.13
C ASP A 74 2.03 11.47 -0.87
N MET A 75 2.49 10.22 -0.92
CA MET A 75 3.48 9.79 -1.90
C MET A 75 2.99 9.92 -3.35
N LEU A 76 1.72 9.65 -3.62
CA LEU A 76 1.12 9.87 -4.94
C LEU A 76 1.18 11.35 -5.34
N VAL A 77 0.75 12.25 -4.44
CA VAL A 77 0.81 13.71 -4.69
C VAL A 77 2.25 14.18 -4.92
N GLN A 78 3.18 13.76 -4.04
CA GLN A 78 4.59 14.14 -4.13
C GLN A 78 5.29 13.63 -5.39
N THR A 79 4.79 12.55 -5.97
CA THR A 79 5.33 12.00 -7.23
C THR A 79 4.65 12.52 -8.48
N GLY A 80 3.72 13.49 -8.33
CA GLY A 80 3.11 14.21 -9.44
C GLY A 80 1.82 13.58 -9.98
N PHE A 81 1.20 12.69 -9.23
CA PHE A 81 -0.17 12.27 -9.53
C PHE A 81 -1.17 13.31 -9.04
N ALA A 82 -2.35 13.32 -9.65
CA ALA A 82 -3.47 14.14 -9.29
C ALA A 82 -4.66 13.31 -8.82
N GLU A 83 -5.51 13.92 -8.02
CA GLU A 83 -6.78 13.36 -7.56
C GLU A 83 -6.63 11.95 -6.94
N PRO A 84 -5.72 11.75 -5.96
CA PRO A 84 -5.61 10.46 -5.32
C PRO A 84 -6.90 10.13 -4.57
N VAL A 85 -7.46 8.98 -4.86
CA VAL A 85 -8.57 8.39 -4.10
C VAL A 85 -8.02 7.18 -3.37
N MET A 86 -8.13 7.20 -2.05
CA MET A 86 -7.65 6.14 -1.18
C MET A 86 -8.82 5.56 -0.38
N ASP A 87 -8.81 4.26 -0.22
CA ASP A 87 -9.77 3.52 0.61
C ASP A 87 -9.09 2.36 1.31
N MET A 88 -9.70 1.85 2.36
CA MET A 88 -9.18 0.70 3.09
C MET A 88 -10.31 -0.16 3.67
N GLU A 89 -10.07 -1.45 3.74
CA GLU A 89 -10.94 -2.37 4.45
C GLU A 89 -10.15 -3.33 5.33
N ARG A 90 -10.79 -3.84 6.38
CA ARG A 90 -10.26 -4.89 7.23
C ARG A 90 -11.02 -6.18 6.98
N ILE A 91 -10.29 -7.19 6.55
CA ILE A 91 -10.79 -8.55 6.36
C ILE A 91 -10.34 -9.37 7.57
N THR A 92 -11.27 -10.07 8.19
CA THR A 92 -10.95 -10.98 9.29
C THR A 92 -11.02 -12.41 8.81
N LEU A 93 -9.89 -13.11 8.90
CA LEU A 93 -9.79 -14.55 8.64
C LEU A 93 -9.95 -15.32 9.95
N HIS A 94 -10.68 -16.40 9.90
CA HIS A 94 -10.96 -17.25 11.06
C HIS A 94 -10.35 -18.64 10.91
N TYR A 95 -9.59 -19.07 11.92
CA TYR A 95 -8.91 -20.36 11.95
C TYR A 95 -9.35 -21.19 13.15
N ALA A 96 -9.62 -22.45 12.93
CA ALA A 96 -10.04 -23.35 14.00
C ALA A 96 -8.89 -23.64 15.00
N ASN A 97 -7.65 -23.59 14.52
CA ASN A 97 -6.47 -23.89 15.34
C ASN A 97 -5.22 -23.13 14.82
N PRO A 98 -4.16 -23.00 15.66
CA PRO A 98 -2.93 -22.30 15.26
C PRO A 98 -2.18 -22.96 14.09
N ASP A 99 -2.30 -24.27 13.91
CA ASP A 99 -1.55 -24.97 12.86
C ASP A 99 -2.06 -24.58 11.47
N GLN A 100 -3.39 -24.48 11.31
CA GLN A 100 -4.01 -23.97 10.08
C GLN A 100 -3.59 -22.51 9.81
N LEU A 101 -3.63 -21.65 10.83
CA LEU A 101 -3.19 -20.27 10.73
C LEU A 101 -1.72 -20.20 10.27
N ILE A 102 -0.82 -20.96 10.90
CA ILE A 102 0.60 -20.99 10.54
C ILE A 102 0.80 -21.51 9.10
N GLN A 103 0.05 -22.53 8.71
CA GLN A 103 0.14 -23.11 7.36
C GLN A 103 -0.27 -22.08 6.30
N ASP A 104 -1.35 -21.37 6.54
CA ASP A 104 -1.86 -20.34 5.64
C ASP A 104 -0.88 -19.17 5.51
N LEU A 105 -0.37 -18.65 6.62
CA LEU A 105 0.65 -17.61 6.61
C LEU A 105 1.91 -18.02 5.83
N ARG A 106 2.32 -19.28 5.89
CA ARG A 106 3.46 -19.79 5.11
C ARG A 106 3.17 -19.81 3.61
N SER A 107 1.92 -20.02 3.22
CA SER A 107 1.50 -19.98 1.82
C SER A 107 1.44 -18.57 1.25
N MET A 108 1.13 -17.58 2.08
CA MET A 108 1.07 -16.16 1.69
C MET A 108 2.44 -15.53 1.44
N GLY A 109 3.53 -16.13 1.93
CA GLY A 109 4.87 -15.61 1.69
C GLY A 109 5.83 -15.74 2.86
N ARG A 110 6.88 -14.91 2.83
CA ARG A 110 7.94 -14.89 3.85
C ARG A 110 8.07 -13.51 4.48
N ASN A 111 8.52 -13.50 5.73
CA ASN A 111 8.85 -12.27 6.43
C ASN A 111 10.16 -11.67 5.90
N PHE A 112 10.08 -10.50 5.26
CA PHE A 112 11.22 -9.73 4.76
C PHE A 112 11.63 -8.58 5.68
N ASN A 113 11.05 -8.47 6.89
CA ASN A 113 11.44 -7.43 7.83
C ASN A 113 12.96 -7.51 8.12
N PRO A 114 13.71 -6.41 7.98
CA PRO A 114 15.15 -6.40 8.26
C PRO A 114 15.48 -6.79 9.71
N LYS A 115 14.56 -6.54 10.64
CA LYS A 115 14.68 -6.87 12.06
C LYS A 115 14.14 -8.26 12.41
N ARG A 116 13.72 -9.06 11.41
CA ARG A 116 13.27 -10.44 11.65
C ARG A 116 14.37 -11.30 12.29
N HIS A 117 14.00 -12.46 12.78
CA HIS A 117 15.01 -13.44 13.25
C HIS A 117 16.02 -13.75 12.13
N PRO A 118 17.32 -13.62 12.38
CA PRO A 118 18.35 -13.63 11.31
C PRO A 118 18.59 -15.00 10.70
N THR A 119 18.23 -16.08 11.39
CA THR A 119 18.52 -17.47 10.96
C THR A 119 17.25 -18.33 10.95
N CYS A 120 17.36 -19.54 10.41
CA CYS A 120 16.33 -20.55 10.60
C CYS A 120 16.17 -20.85 12.09
N ARG A 121 14.93 -20.86 12.55
CA ARG A 121 14.63 -21.23 13.93
C ARG A 121 14.83 -22.74 14.12
N GLY A 122 15.45 -23.14 15.23
CA GLY A 122 15.80 -24.53 15.49
C GLY A 122 14.62 -25.50 15.61
N LYS A 123 14.93 -26.76 15.83
CA LYS A 123 13.93 -27.82 16.16
C LYS A 123 13.11 -27.35 17.38
N GLY A 124 11.81 -27.61 17.35
CA GLY A 124 10.87 -27.19 18.42
C GLY A 124 10.30 -25.80 18.28
N TRP A 125 10.79 -24.96 17.35
CA TRP A 125 10.20 -23.64 17.13
C TRP A 125 8.71 -23.69 16.76
N ALA A 126 8.32 -24.61 15.88
CA ALA A 126 6.92 -24.74 15.47
C ALA A 126 6.03 -25.07 16.67
N GLU A 127 6.46 -25.98 17.52
CA GLU A 127 5.74 -26.37 18.74
C GLU A 127 5.64 -25.19 19.73
N GLN A 128 6.75 -24.47 19.91
CA GLN A 128 6.79 -23.27 20.75
C GLN A 128 5.84 -22.20 20.23
N LEU A 129 5.85 -21.92 18.93
CA LEU A 129 4.95 -20.96 18.29
C LEU A 129 3.49 -21.37 18.48
N THR A 130 3.14 -22.63 18.16
CA THR A 130 1.78 -23.15 18.34
C THR A 130 1.32 -23.02 19.79
N ARG A 131 2.19 -23.30 20.77
CA ARG A 131 1.87 -23.16 22.20
C ARG A 131 1.59 -21.68 22.54
N VAL A 132 2.49 -20.78 22.18
CA VAL A 132 2.35 -19.34 22.47
C VAL A 132 1.11 -18.77 21.80
N LEU A 133 0.82 -19.13 20.55
CA LEU A 133 -0.42 -18.70 19.86
C LEU A 133 -1.68 -19.23 20.58
N ARG A 134 -1.63 -20.44 21.13
CA ARG A 134 -2.75 -21.01 21.88
C ARG A 134 -3.00 -20.26 23.19
N ASP A 135 -1.95 -19.92 23.89
CA ASP A 135 -2.01 -19.37 25.25
C ASP A 135 -2.21 -17.83 25.25
N HIS A 136 -1.70 -17.12 24.25
CA HIS A 136 -1.63 -15.65 24.22
C HIS A 136 -2.39 -14.99 23.06
N TRP A 137 -3.22 -15.71 22.30
CA TRP A 137 -3.96 -15.09 21.20
C TRP A 137 -4.98 -14.07 21.70
N PRO A 138 -4.86 -12.77 21.30
CA PRO A 138 -5.61 -11.70 21.93
C PRO A 138 -7.11 -11.69 21.58
N HIS A 139 -7.47 -12.19 20.40
CA HIS A 139 -8.85 -12.12 19.91
C HIS A 139 -9.34 -13.47 19.38
N ARG A 140 -10.33 -14.03 20.06
CA ARG A 140 -11.08 -15.18 19.56
C ARG A 140 -12.47 -14.75 19.16
N SER A 141 -13.00 -15.36 18.09
CA SER A 141 -14.40 -15.22 17.73
C SER A 141 -15.30 -15.80 18.84
N PRO A 142 -16.61 -15.50 18.83
CA PRO A 142 -17.57 -16.14 19.76
C PRO A 142 -17.51 -17.67 19.75
N ASP A 143 -17.18 -18.28 18.59
CA ASP A 143 -17.04 -19.72 18.41
C ASP A 143 -15.64 -20.22 18.80
N GLY A 144 -14.81 -19.39 19.43
CA GLY A 144 -13.47 -19.77 19.90
C GLY A 144 -12.38 -19.83 18.83
N GLN A 145 -12.66 -19.41 17.59
CA GLN A 145 -11.71 -19.41 16.50
C GLN A 145 -10.67 -18.29 16.63
N TYR A 146 -9.50 -18.48 16.06
CA TYR A 146 -8.43 -17.49 15.98
C TYR A 146 -8.77 -16.48 14.89
N ALA A 147 -9.09 -15.24 15.26
CA ALA A 147 -9.38 -14.16 14.35
C ALA A 147 -8.08 -13.44 13.98
N LEU A 148 -7.76 -13.37 12.68
CA LEU A 148 -6.58 -12.71 12.13
C LEU A 148 -7.01 -11.60 11.20
N THR A 149 -6.50 -10.39 11.43
CA THR A 149 -6.84 -9.21 10.62
C THR A 149 -5.87 -9.06 9.46
N LEU A 150 -6.41 -8.83 8.28
CA LEU A 150 -5.72 -8.29 7.11
C LEU A 150 -6.33 -6.92 6.79
N GLU A 151 -5.52 -5.90 6.68
CA GLU A 151 -5.91 -4.60 6.18
C GLU A 151 -5.50 -4.47 4.73
N ILE A 152 -6.45 -4.18 3.86
CA ILE A 152 -6.22 -3.96 2.44
C ILE A 152 -6.40 -2.46 2.17
N VAL A 153 -5.38 -1.85 1.63
CA VAL A 153 -5.40 -0.46 1.15
C VAL A 153 -5.57 -0.48 -0.35
N TYR A 154 -6.49 0.35 -0.84
CA TYR A 154 -6.75 0.59 -2.25
C TYR A 154 -6.36 2.01 -2.61
N GLY A 155 -5.73 2.20 -3.76
CA GLY A 155 -5.36 3.51 -4.26
C GLY A 155 -5.65 3.64 -5.75
N HIS A 156 -6.10 4.83 -6.11
CA HIS A 156 -6.29 5.27 -7.49
C HIS A 156 -5.79 6.70 -7.63
N ALA A 157 -5.09 7.03 -8.72
CA ALA A 157 -4.68 8.39 -9.02
C ALA A 157 -4.48 8.59 -10.52
N LEU A 158 -4.65 9.83 -10.97
CA LEU A 158 -4.50 10.22 -12.36
C LEU A 158 -3.14 10.84 -12.63
N LYS A 159 -2.61 10.63 -13.82
CA LYS A 159 -1.53 11.48 -14.34
C LYS A 159 -2.14 12.73 -14.95
N PRO A 160 -1.87 13.94 -14.40
CA PRO A 160 -2.42 15.18 -14.94
C PRO A 160 -1.92 15.46 -16.36
N LYS A 161 -2.69 16.20 -17.14
CA LYS A 161 -2.19 16.83 -18.37
C LYS A 161 -1.00 17.71 -18.04
N ALA A 162 -0.04 17.77 -18.94
CA ALA A 162 1.01 18.77 -18.85
C ALA A 162 0.33 20.15 -18.80
N ARG A 163 0.53 20.88 -17.71
CA ARG A 163 0.09 22.27 -17.66
C ARG A 163 0.91 23.02 -18.69
N HIS A 164 0.26 23.59 -19.71
CA HIS A 164 0.92 24.60 -20.50
C HIS A 164 1.41 25.70 -19.53
N ALA A 165 2.68 26.06 -19.65
CA ALA A 165 3.18 27.20 -18.91
C ALA A 165 2.26 28.38 -19.26
N VAL A 166 1.52 28.84 -18.24
CA VAL A 166 0.79 30.10 -18.40
C VAL A 166 1.88 31.15 -18.45
N ASP A 167 2.09 31.75 -19.62
CA ASP A 167 2.96 32.91 -19.73
C ASP A 167 2.47 33.96 -18.71
N THR A 168 3.35 34.33 -17.80
CA THR A 168 3.05 35.28 -16.74
C THR A 168 2.76 36.68 -17.27
N THR A 169 2.90 36.92 -18.57
CA THR A 169 2.57 38.13 -19.29
C THR A 169 1.76 37.79 -20.53
N THR A 170 0.45 38.02 -20.46
CA THR A 170 -0.40 38.07 -21.66
C THR A 170 -0.28 39.47 -22.23
N SER A 171 0.48 39.66 -23.30
CA SER A 171 0.51 40.91 -24.04
C SER A 171 -0.55 40.87 -25.14
N ILE A 172 -1.57 41.67 -25.02
CA ILE A 172 -2.58 41.92 -26.08
C ILE A 172 -2.11 43.14 -26.83
N SER A 173 -1.95 43.05 -28.14
CA SER A 173 -1.55 44.21 -28.96
C SER A 173 -2.68 45.25 -28.97
N LEU A 174 -2.32 46.52 -29.07
CA LEU A 174 -3.29 47.62 -29.16
C LEU A 174 -4.26 47.47 -30.35
N ASP A 175 -3.83 46.82 -31.42
CA ASP A 175 -4.66 46.58 -32.59
C ASP A 175 -5.66 45.46 -32.39
N GLU A 176 -5.31 44.38 -31.66
CA GLU A 176 -6.25 43.36 -31.24
C GLU A 176 -7.29 43.91 -30.27
N MET A 177 -6.87 44.74 -29.31
CA MET A 177 -7.78 45.40 -28.39
C MET A 177 -8.78 46.31 -29.12
N LYS A 178 -8.33 47.10 -30.12
CA LYS A 178 -9.18 47.93 -30.96
C LYS A 178 -10.15 47.10 -31.82
N GLY A 179 -9.70 45.93 -32.30
CA GLY A 179 -10.54 44.99 -33.03
C GLY A 179 -11.69 44.46 -32.20
N MET A 180 -11.42 44.05 -30.94
CA MET A 180 -12.43 43.55 -30.00
C MET A 180 -13.46 44.62 -29.60
N LEU A 181 -13.07 45.88 -29.55
CA LEU A 181 -13.97 46.99 -29.24
C LEU A 181 -14.86 47.43 -30.43
N ARG A 182 -14.50 47.11 -31.68
CA ARG A 182 -15.26 47.41 -32.88
C ARG A 182 -16.26 46.32 -33.30
N SER A 183 -16.21 45.15 -32.67
CA SER A 183 -17.08 44.00 -32.95
C SER A 183 -18.33 43.95 -32.06
N LYS A 184 -18.72 45.06 -31.41
CA LYS A 184 -19.99 45.21 -30.69
C LYS A 184 -20.92 46.10 -31.44
#